data_11cde333189bd6e1aa100d9661355b05
#
_entry.id   11cde333189bd6e1aa100d9661355b05
#
_cell.length_a   1.000
_cell.length_b   1.000
_cell.length_c   1.000
_cell.angle_alpha   90.00
_cell.angle_beta   90.00
_cell.angle_gamma   90.00
#
_symmetry.space_group_name_H-M   'P 1'
#
loop_
_entity.id
_entity.type
_entity.pdbx_description
1 polymer ?
#
loop_
_entity_poly.entity_id
_entity_poly.type
_entity_poly.pdbx_seq_one_letter_code
_entity_poly.pdbx_strand_id
1 'polypeptide(L)'
;MRSRLEPLQVRFTYFGQLIISMTMLQPTLTTDRVGRTTRAKRRLLQMHFESGVGHIGGNLSCLDILLAIYHDVLTEFDHFVLSKGHAAGALYTALWSVGRLSDSDLKTFHRDGTLLSGHPPAKGIADIPFATGSLGHGVGLAAGLALGQRLKETAGRVICLTSDGEWNEGSTWESLIFAKHQQLANLVVIVDQNGLQGFGTTSEVADLSPLADKFRAFGLTTFEVDGHDQTALSCIPNSTAFPGPLMIVAKTIKGHGVSFMENRLEWHYLPMTAEQYEQACVEVADP
;
A
#
# COMPACT_ATOMS: atom_id res chain seq x y z
N MET A 1 37.49 14.52 -10.65
CA MET A 1 37.44 14.22 -9.23
C MET A 1 36.13 13.53 -8.96
N ARG A 2 36.15 12.20 -8.75
CA ARG A 2 34.95 11.42 -8.41
C ARG A 2 34.88 11.33 -6.89
N SER A 3 33.87 11.95 -6.27
CA SER A 3 33.58 11.79 -4.85
C SER A 3 32.97 10.41 -4.61
N ARG A 4 33.64 9.58 -3.85
CA ARG A 4 33.11 8.29 -3.37
C ARG A 4 32.08 8.57 -2.29
N LEU A 5 30.88 8.07 -2.47
CA LEU A 5 29.87 7.98 -1.41
C LEU A 5 30.23 6.74 -0.57
N GLU A 6 30.48 6.94 0.72
CA GLU A 6 30.66 5.85 1.67
C GLU A 6 29.30 5.26 2.07
N PRO A 7 29.20 3.93 2.26
CA PRO A 7 27.95 3.30 2.65
C PRO A 7 27.62 3.56 4.11
N LEU A 8 26.36 3.86 4.38
CA LEU A 8 25.79 4.07 5.69
C LEU A 8 25.91 2.81 6.54
N GLN A 9 26.68 2.86 7.63
CA GLN A 9 26.72 1.77 8.64
C GLN A 9 25.58 1.98 9.64
N VAL A 10 24.57 1.13 9.60
CA VAL A 10 23.52 1.04 10.62
C VAL A 10 23.98 0.08 11.72
N ARG A 11 24.24 0.60 12.92
CA ARG A 11 24.50 -0.22 14.12
C ARG A 11 23.18 -0.51 14.83
N PHE A 12 22.82 -1.78 14.92
CA PHE A 12 21.68 -2.24 15.72
C PHE A 12 22.12 -2.50 17.16
N THR A 13 21.52 -1.85 18.14
CA THR A 13 21.59 -2.26 19.55
C THR A 13 20.26 -2.90 19.92
N TYR A 14 20.36 -4.13 20.43
CA TYR A 14 19.23 -4.85 21.03
C TYR A 14 18.89 -4.14 22.35
N PHE A 15 17.65 -3.77 22.55
CA PHE A 15 17.00 -3.07 23.67
C PHE A 15 16.87 -1.55 23.51
N GLY A 16 15.62 -1.12 23.30
CA GLY A 16 15.12 0.22 23.56
C GLY A 16 15.20 1.19 22.37
N GLN A 17 14.08 1.71 22.00
CA GLN A 17 13.80 2.86 21.11
C GLN A 17 14.82 3.14 20.00
N LEU A 18 14.49 2.69 18.80
CA LEU A 18 15.25 3.05 17.60
C LEU A 18 14.97 4.52 17.26
N ILE A 19 15.85 5.43 17.66
CA ILE A 19 15.86 6.79 17.12
C ILE A 19 16.58 6.71 15.77
N ILE A 20 15.82 6.76 14.67
CA ILE A 20 16.39 6.91 13.33
C ILE A 20 16.87 8.36 13.23
N SER A 21 18.18 8.57 13.29
CA SER A 21 18.77 9.85 12.96
C SER A 21 18.68 10.04 11.44
N MET A 22 17.68 10.82 11.00
CA MET A 22 17.53 11.19 9.60
C MET A 22 18.60 12.20 9.20
N THR A 23 19.56 11.79 8.39
CA THR A 23 20.44 12.74 7.68
C THR A 23 19.60 13.37 6.55
N MET A 24 19.54 14.68 6.55
CA MET A 24 18.75 15.54 5.66
C MET A 24 18.91 15.14 4.18
N LEU A 25 17.87 14.60 3.58
CA LEU A 25 17.75 14.44 2.14
C LEU A 25 17.50 15.81 1.49
N GLN A 26 18.04 16.00 0.28
CA GLN A 26 18.10 17.28 -0.42
C GLN A 26 16.71 17.88 -0.72
N PRO A 27 16.53 19.21 -0.67
CA PRO A 27 15.23 19.89 -0.82
C PRO A 27 14.48 19.64 -2.14
N THR A 28 15.18 19.20 -3.20
CA THR A 28 14.59 18.94 -4.52
C THR A 28 13.69 17.71 -4.58
N LEU A 29 13.88 16.72 -3.70
CA LEU A 29 13.05 15.49 -3.67
C LEU A 29 11.68 15.72 -3.00
N THR A 30 11.57 16.66 -2.05
CA THR A 30 10.33 16.92 -1.34
C THR A 30 9.29 17.65 -2.19
N THR A 31 9.72 18.63 -2.99
CA THR A 31 8.82 19.42 -3.87
C THR A 31 8.19 18.56 -4.97
N ASP A 32 8.90 17.59 -5.49
CA ASP A 32 8.35 16.67 -6.50
C ASP A 32 7.35 15.69 -5.88
N ARG A 33 7.58 15.21 -4.66
CA ARG A 33 6.63 14.31 -3.96
C ARG A 33 5.29 14.98 -3.71
N VAL A 34 5.25 16.21 -3.21
CA VAL A 34 4.01 16.96 -2.96
C VAL A 34 3.23 17.15 -4.26
N GLY A 35 3.87 17.66 -5.31
CA GLY A 35 3.21 17.84 -6.60
C GLY A 35 2.73 16.53 -7.24
N ARG A 36 3.48 15.44 -7.06
CA ARG A 36 3.09 14.09 -7.49
C ARG A 36 1.85 13.62 -6.75
N THR A 37 1.83 13.75 -5.43
CA THR A 37 0.69 13.34 -4.59
C THR A 37 -0.57 14.12 -4.94
N THR A 38 -0.47 15.44 -5.09
CA THR A 38 -1.59 16.29 -5.51
C THR A 38 -2.16 15.85 -6.86
N ARG A 39 -1.30 15.64 -7.87
CA ARG A 39 -1.73 15.14 -9.19
C ARG A 39 -2.39 13.77 -9.11
N ALA A 40 -1.83 12.86 -8.33
CA ALA A 40 -2.37 11.51 -8.14
C ALA A 40 -3.73 11.53 -7.42
N LYS A 41 -3.87 12.29 -6.34
CA LYS A 41 -5.16 12.45 -5.63
C LYS A 41 -6.23 13.02 -6.56
N ARG A 42 -5.93 14.07 -7.31
CA ARG A 42 -6.87 14.64 -8.29
C ARG A 42 -7.29 13.63 -9.35
N ARG A 43 -6.32 12.87 -9.88
CA ARG A 43 -6.61 11.86 -10.91
C ARG A 43 -7.46 10.71 -10.37
N LEU A 44 -7.19 10.27 -9.13
CA LEU A 44 -7.98 9.26 -8.44
C LEU A 44 -9.43 9.73 -8.19
N LEU A 45 -9.61 10.95 -7.68
CA LEU A 45 -10.93 11.57 -7.46
C LEU A 45 -11.70 11.66 -8.78
N GLN A 46 -11.07 12.15 -9.85
CA GLN A 46 -11.68 12.26 -11.18
C GLN A 46 -12.14 10.89 -11.69
N MET A 47 -11.30 9.89 -11.58
CA MET A 47 -11.59 8.54 -12.07
C MET A 47 -12.79 7.92 -11.33
N HIS A 48 -12.86 8.09 -10.00
CA HIS A 48 -13.99 7.61 -9.20
C HIS A 48 -15.27 8.39 -9.48
N PHE A 49 -15.19 9.71 -9.64
CA PHE A 49 -16.35 10.55 -9.99
C PHE A 49 -16.91 10.20 -11.36
N GLU A 50 -16.06 10.11 -12.40
CA GLU A 50 -16.47 9.79 -13.77
C GLU A 50 -17.07 8.39 -13.91
N SER A 51 -16.66 7.44 -13.06
CA SER A 51 -17.21 6.08 -13.06
C SER A 51 -18.43 5.88 -12.14
N GLY A 52 -18.69 6.83 -11.24
CA GLY A 52 -19.82 6.76 -10.30
C GLY A 52 -19.70 5.61 -9.29
N VAL A 53 -18.48 5.23 -8.90
CA VAL A 53 -18.24 4.08 -8.01
C VAL A 53 -17.75 4.50 -6.63
N GLY A 54 -18.01 3.65 -5.64
CA GLY A 54 -17.56 3.82 -4.26
C GLY A 54 -16.08 3.43 -4.02
N HIS A 55 -15.77 3.05 -2.79
CA HIS A 55 -14.45 2.67 -2.29
C HIS A 55 -13.39 3.78 -2.26
N ILE A 56 -13.75 5.03 -2.57
CA ILE A 56 -12.80 6.15 -2.65
C ILE A 56 -12.03 6.36 -1.33
N GLY A 57 -12.69 6.22 -0.18
CA GLY A 57 -12.06 6.39 1.13
C GLY A 57 -10.89 5.43 1.36
N GLY A 58 -11.07 4.14 1.04
CA GLY A 58 -10.03 3.11 1.13
C GLY A 58 -8.94 3.21 0.06
N ASN A 59 -9.22 3.89 -1.05
CA ASN A 59 -8.24 4.23 -2.09
C ASN A 59 -7.36 5.40 -1.63
N LEU A 60 -7.96 6.46 -1.07
CA LEU A 60 -7.23 7.61 -0.54
C LEU A 60 -6.33 7.25 0.65
N SER A 61 -6.75 6.29 1.53
CA SER A 61 -5.94 5.88 2.66
C SER A 61 -4.59 5.29 2.24
N CYS A 62 -4.54 4.51 1.17
CA CYS A 62 -3.33 3.80 0.75
C CYS A 62 -2.61 4.41 -0.44
N LEU A 63 -3.08 5.52 -1.00
CA LEU A 63 -2.46 6.14 -2.17
C LEU A 63 -1.01 6.56 -1.90
N ASP A 64 -0.73 7.17 -0.74
CA ASP A 64 0.63 7.59 -0.36
C ASP A 64 1.57 6.39 -0.23
N ILE A 65 1.07 5.27 0.32
CA ILE A 65 1.81 4.00 0.40
C ILE A 65 2.16 3.52 -1.02
N LEU A 66 1.19 3.49 -1.92
CA LEU A 66 1.38 3.03 -3.29
C LEU A 66 2.34 3.93 -4.06
N LEU A 67 2.23 5.26 -3.91
CA LEU A 67 3.15 6.20 -4.55
C LEU A 67 4.59 5.99 -4.06
N ALA A 68 4.80 5.82 -2.75
CA ALA A 68 6.13 5.53 -2.21
C ALA A 68 6.68 4.20 -2.75
N ILE A 69 5.84 3.15 -2.80
CA ILE A 69 6.23 1.83 -3.30
C ILE A 69 6.66 1.91 -4.77
N TYR A 70 5.83 2.49 -5.64
CA TYR A 70 6.08 2.49 -7.08
C TYR A 70 7.16 3.46 -7.53
N HIS A 71 7.38 4.57 -6.81
CA HIS A 71 8.41 5.55 -7.17
C HIS A 71 9.75 5.33 -6.48
N ASP A 72 9.73 4.83 -5.25
CA ASP A 72 10.92 4.91 -4.39
C ASP A 72 11.42 3.52 -3.92
N VAL A 73 10.57 2.46 -3.94
CA VAL A 73 10.88 1.17 -3.31
C VAL A 73 11.04 0.02 -4.29
N LEU A 74 10.13 -0.11 -5.28
CA LEU A 74 10.14 -1.23 -6.22
C LEU A 74 11.31 -1.13 -7.19
N THR A 75 11.98 -2.27 -7.38
CA THR A 75 12.94 -2.49 -8.46
C THR A 75 12.29 -3.29 -9.60
N GLU A 76 12.97 -3.45 -10.71
CA GLU A 76 12.51 -4.26 -11.85
C GLU A 76 12.34 -5.76 -11.52
N PHE A 77 12.94 -6.23 -10.43
CA PHE A 77 12.86 -7.63 -9.99
C PHE A 77 11.78 -7.87 -8.94
N ASP A 78 11.20 -6.82 -8.38
CA ASP A 78 10.19 -6.92 -7.32
C ASP A 78 8.80 -7.15 -7.90
N HIS A 79 7.94 -7.82 -7.14
CA HIS A 79 6.51 -7.97 -7.45
C HIS A 79 5.66 -7.29 -6.39
N PHE A 80 4.55 -6.72 -6.83
CA PHE A 80 3.56 -6.11 -5.94
C PHE A 80 2.23 -6.86 -6.00
N VAL A 81 1.62 -7.11 -4.84
CA VAL A 81 0.30 -7.72 -4.69
C VAL A 81 -0.60 -6.81 -3.90
N LEU A 82 -1.68 -6.31 -4.50
CA LEU A 82 -2.71 -5.56 -3.80
C LEU A 82 -3.73 -6.55 -3.22
N SER A 83 -3.59 -6.95 -1.95
CA SER A 83 -4.53 -7.86 -1.29
C SER A 83 -5.89 -7.20 -1.06
N LYS A 84 -5.91 -5.95 -0.60
CA LYS A 84 -7.11 -5.12 -0.51
C LYS A 84 -7.59 -4.67 -1.90
N GLY A 85 -8.07 -5.61 -2.70
CA GLY A 85 -8.39 -5.39 -4.11
C GLY A 85 -9.40 -4.26 -4.39
N HIS A 86 -10.24 -3.91 -3.41
CA HIS A 86 -11.15 -2.77 -3.49
C HIS A 86 -10.45 -1.39 -3.57
N ALA A 87 -9.13 -1.35 -3.38
CA ALA A 87 -8.29 -0.16 -3.63
C ALA A 87 -7.63 -0.19 -5.02
N ALA A 88 -8.22 -0.89 -6.00
CA ALA A 88 -7.70 -0.97 -7.37
C ALA A 88 -7.52 0.41 -8.03
N GLY A 89 -8.41 1.37 -7.77
CA GLY A 89 -8.30 2.72 -8.29
C GLY A 89 -6.99 3.40 -7.88
N ALA A 90 -6.57 3.27 -6.62
CA ALA A 90 -5.30 3.80 -6.15
C ALA A 90 -4.10 3.09 -6.80
N LEU A 91 -4.18 1.75 -6.99
CA LEU A 91 -3.16 1.00 -7.72
C LEU A 91 -3.03 1.47 -9.17
N TYR A 92 -4.13 1.63 -9.89
CA TYR A 92 -4.11 2.13 -11.27
C TYR A 92 -3.56 3.56 -11.35
N THR A 93 -3.90 4.39 -10.37
CA THR A 93 -3.36 5.76 -10.27
C THR A 93 -1.85 5.74 -10.01
N ALA A 94 -1.35 4.85 -9.17
CA ALA A 94 0.08 4.68 -8.93
C ALA A 94 0.80 4.19 -10.20
N LEU A 95 0.25 3.20 -10.91
CA LEU A 95 0.78 2.73 -12.19
C LEU A 95 0.80 3.83 -13.26
N TRP A 96 -0.26 4.65 -13.33
CA TRP A 96 -0.29 5.82 -14.20
C TRP A 96 0.80 6.84 -13.83
N SER A 97 1.01 7.09 -12.54
CA SER A 97 1.99 8.09 -12.08
C SER A 97 3.44 7.73 -12.42
N VAL A 98 3.73 6.46 -12.68
CA VAL A 98 5.04 5.96 -13.15
C VAL A 98 5.05 5.62 -14.65
N GLY A 99 4.00 6.01 -15.39
CA GLY A 99 3.92 5.85 -16.85
C GLY A 99 3.63 4.43 -17.33
N ARG A 100 3.16 3.52 -16.45
CA ARG A 100 2.80 2.14 -16.83
C ARG A 100 1.35 2.01 -17.32
N LEU A 101 0.51 2.99 -17.00
CA LEU A 101 -0.82 3.21 -17.56
C LEU A 101 -0.93 4.62 -18.12
N SER A 102 -1.74 4.81 -19.14
CA SER A 102 -2.01 6.09 -19.77
C SER A 102 -3.28 6.75 -19.22
N ASP A 103 -3.47 8.04 -19.50
CA ASP A 103 -4.75 8.72 -19.21
C ASP A 103 -5.93 8.09 -19.92
N SER A 104 -5.72 7.55 -21.13
CA SER A 104 -6.77 6.82 -21.87
C SER A 104 -7.14 5.53 -21.19
N ASP A 105 -6.19 4.81 -20.58
CA ASP A 105 -6.50 3.61 -19.81
C ASP A 105 -7.34 3.97 -18.58
N LEU A 106 -6.95 4.98 -17.80
CA LEU A 106 -7.70 5.38 -16.61
C LEU A 106 -9.14 5.84 -16.91
N LYS A 107 -9.42 6.39 -18.10
CA LYS A 107 -10.78 6.73 -18.53
C LYS A 107 -11.68 5.52 -18.74
N THR A 108 -11.10 4.32 -18.81
CA THR A 108 -11.86 3.06 -18.96
C THR A 108 -12.23 2.42 -17.62
N PHE A 109 -11.81 3.02 -16.50
CA PHE A 109 -12.07 2.46 -15.18
C PHE A 109 -13.57 2.20 -14.96
N HIS A 110 -13.87 0.98 -14.52
CA HIS A 110 -15.23 0.51 -14.23
C HIS A 110 -16.20 0.54 -15.41
N ARG A 111 -15.69 0.51 -16.65
CA ARG A 111 -16.53 0.39 -17.86
C ARG A 111 -16.57 -1.03 -18.34
N ASP A 112 -17.75 -1.50 -18.77
CA ASP A 112 -17.95 -2.86 -19.27
C ASP A 112 -17.04 -3.16 -20.45
N GLY A 113 -16.50 -4.38 -20.46
CA GLY A 113 -15.62 -4.86 -21.54
C GLY A 113 -14.22 -4.25 -21.54
N THR A 114 -13.86 -3.47 -20.52
CA THR A 114 -12.53 -2.85 -20.38
C THR A 114 -11.67 -3.56 -19.32
N LEU A 115 -10.38 -3.21 -19.28
CA LEU A 115 -9.39 -3.88 -18.44
C LEU A 115 -9.43 -3.42 -16.98
N LEU A 116 -9.68 -2.11 -16.74
CA LEU A 116 -9.59 -1.51 -15.41
C LEU A 116 -10.89 -1.68 -14.62
N SER A 117 -11.09 -2.86 -14.05
CA SER A 117 -12.25 -3.15 -13.21
C SER A 117 -12.07 -2.61 -11.78
N GLY A 118 -13.14 -2.64 -10.97
CA GLY A 118 -13.13 -2.18 -9.57
C GLY A 118 -12.23 -2.99 -8.62
N HIS A 119 -11.73 -4.13 -9.10
CA HIS A 119 -10.71 -4.96 -8.45
C HIS A 119 -9.63 -5.33 -9.47
N PRO A 120 -8.39 -5.62 -9.07
CA PRO A 120 -7.32 -5.95 -10.00
C PRO A 120 -7.69 -7.13 -10.90
N PRO A 121 -7.49 -7.03 -12.24
CA PRO A 121 -7.81 -8.11 -13.16
C PRO A 121 -6.78 -9.24 -13.09
N ALA A 122 -7.19 -10.45 -13.51
CA ALA A 122 -6.31 -11.62 -13.54
C ALA A 122 -5.25 -11.57 -14.67
N LYS A 123 -5.48 -10.76 -15.70
CA LYS A 123 -4.64 -10.69 -16.92
C LYS A 123 -4.69 -9.29 -17.52
N GLY A 124 -3.70 -8.99 -18.32
CA GLY A 124 -3.68 -7.80 -19.17
C GLY A 124 -2.88 -6.62 -18.62
N ILE A 125 -2.49 -6.65 -17.33
CA ILE A 125 -1.58 -5.67 -16.74
C ILE A 125 -0.40 -6.44 -16.15
N ALA A 126 0.80 -6.24 -16.69
CA ALA A 126 2.00 -7.00 -16.31
C ALA A 126 2.37 -6.83 -14.82
N ASP A 127 2.07 -5.65 -14.26
CA ASP A 127 2.35 -5.31 -12.87
C ASP A 127 1.37 -5.92 -11.86
N ILE A 128 0.32 -6.61 -12.35
CA ILE A 128 -0.70 -7.24 -11.51
C ILE A 128 -0.60 -8.75 -11.69
N PRO A 129 0.11 -9.45 -10.79
CA PRO A 129 0.33 -10.89 -10.94
C PRO A 129 -0.91 -11.74 -10.65
N PHE A 130 -1.86 -11.20 -9.87
CA PHE A 130 -3.07 -11.93 -9.45
C PHE A 130 -4.30 -11.02 -9.44
N ALA A 131 -5.46 -11.57 -9.80
CA ALA A 131 -6.74 -10.98 -9.44
C ALA A 131 -6.91 -11.06 -7.91
N THR A 132 -7.39 -9.99 -7.31
CA THR A 132 -7.66 -9.91 -5.87
C THR A 132 -9.01 -9.23 -5.60
N GLY A 133 -9.47 -9.28 -4.34
CA GLY A 133 -10.77 -8.75 -3.94
C GLY A 133 -11.45 -9.62 -2.89
N SER A 134 -11.17 -10.92 -2.89
CA SER A 134 -11.50 -11.80 -1.79
C SER A 134 -10.45 -11.59 -0.69
N LEU A 135 -10.82 -10.89 0.38
CA LEU A 135 -9.92 -10.61 1.50
C LEU A 135 -9.40 -11.89 2.14
N GLY A 136 -8.21 -11.85 2.72
CA GLY A 136 -7.56 -12.99 3.34
C GLY A 136 -6.72 -13.85 2.38
N HIS A 137 -6.72 -13.59 1.08
CA HIS A 137 -6.03 -14.43 0.10
C HIS A 137 -4.70 -13.86 -0.40
N GLY A 138 -4.55 -12.53 -0.41
CA GLY A 138 -3.38 -11.88 -1.02
C GLY A 138 -2.07 -12.22 -0.35
N VAL A 139 -2.04 -12.37 0.99
CA VAL A 139 -0.82 -12.78 1.72
C VAL A 139 -0.38 -14.18 1.30
N GLY A 140 -1.33 -15.11 1.13
CA GLY A 140 -1.02 -16.49 0.66
C GLY A 140 -0.47 -16.50 -0.76
N LEU A 141 -1.07 -15.71 -1.67
CA LEU A 141 -0.59 -15.54 -3.06
C LEU A 141 0.83 -14.93 -3.07
N ALA A 142 1.06 -13.90 -2.26
CA ALA A 142 2.35 -13.25 -2.13
C ALA A 142 3.40 -14.19 -1.55
N ALA A 143 3.05 -14.97 -0.53
CA ALA A 143 3.94 -15.98 0.07
C ALA A 143 4.31 -17.09 -0.94
N GLY A 144 3.32 -17.56 -1.74
CA GLY A 144 3.57 -18.51 -2.81
C GLY A 144 4.52 -17.96 -3.88
N LEU A 145 4.33 -16.70 -4.28
CA LEU A 145 5.21 -16.04 -5.24
C LEU A 145 6.64 -15.86 -4.69
N ALA A 146 6.77 -15.42 -3.43
CA ALA A 146 8.05 -15.26 -2.75
C ALA A 146 8.82 -16.59 -2.63
N LEU A 147 8.10 -17.67 -2.29
CA LEU A 147 8.67 -19.01 -2.29
C LEU A 147 9.13 -19.44 -3.70
N GLY A 148 8.30 -19.18 -4.70
CA GLY A 148 8.61 -19.48 -6.11
C GLY A 148 9.88 -18.76 -6.59
N GLN A 149 10.04 -17.47 -6.27
CA GLN A 149 11.29 -16.72 -6.56
C GLN A 149 12.49 -17.35 -5.88
N ARG A 150 12.37 -17.69 -4.59
CA ARG A 150 13.47 -18.33 -3.83
C ARG A 150 13.87 -19.67 -4.44
N LEU A 151 12.90 -20.52 -4.80
CA LEU A 151 13.17 -21.84 -5.40
C LEU A 151 13.79 -21.74 -6.80
N LYS A 152 13.48 -20.67 -7.52
CA LYS A 152 14.07 -20.38 -8.84
C LYS A 152 15.38 -19.59 -8.75
N GLU A 153 15.80 -19.23 -7.54
CA GLU A 153 16.99 -18.40 -7.28
C GLU A 153 16.93 -17.06 -8.06
N THR A 154 15.71 -16.52 -8.26
CA THR A 154 15.53 -15.21 -8.89
C THR A 154 15.62 -14.09 -7.86
N ALA A 155 16.20 -12.96 -8.27
CA ALA A 155 16.28 -11.77 -7.44
C ALA A 155 14.88 -11.15 -7.22
N GLY A 156 14.78 -10.23 -6.25
CA GLY A 156 13.60 -9.43 -5.99
C GLY A 156 12.81 -9.84 -4.75
N ARG A 157 11.89 -8.97 -4.39
CA ARG A 157 10.99 -9.14 -3.24
C ARG A 157 9.56 -9.22 -3.73
N VAL A 158 8.70 -9.73 -2.87
CA VAL A 158 7.25 -9.62 -3.04
C VAL A 158 6.71 -8.68 -1.97
N ILE A 159 6.08 -7.59 -2.37
CA ILE A 159 5.46 -6.62 -1.48
C ILE A 159 3.95 -6.78 -1.58
N CYS A 160 3.29 -7.05 -0.45
CA CYS A 160 1.85 -7.26 -0.38
C CYS A 160 1.20 -6.15 0.47
N LEU A 161 0.23 -5.44 -0.09
CA LEU A 161 -0.55 -4.44 0.64
C LEU A 161 -1.91 -5.00 1.04
N THR A 162 -2.16 -5.07 2.35
CA THR A 162 -3.40 -5.54 2.96
C THR A 162 -4.18 -4.38 3.58
N SER A 163 -5.45 -4.59 3.93
CA SER A 163 -6.19 -3.74 4.86
C SER A 163 -6.10 -4.29 6.29
N ASP A 164 -6.45 -3.48 7.28
CA ASP A 164 -6.56 -3.91 8.67
C ASP A 164 -7.71 -4.90 8.88
N GLY A 165 -8.88 -4.65 8.30
CA GLY A 165 -10.03 -5.56 8.38
C GLY A 165 -9.77 -6.93 7.75
N GLU A 166 -8.84 -7.04 6.81
CA GLU A 166 -8.45 -8.31 6.20
C GLU A 166 -7.83 -9.29 7.22
N TRP A 167 -7.31 -8.79 8.33
CA TRP A 167 -6.72 -9.62 9.39
C TRP A 167 -7.77 -10.31 10.27
N ASN A 168 -9.05 -10.05 10.06
CA ASN A 168 -10.12 -10.87 10.62
C ASN A 168 -10.33 -12.20 9.86
N GLU A 169 -9.74 -12.36 8.67
CA GLU A 169 -9.77 -13.59 7.91
C GLU A 169 -8.70 -14.57 8.41
N GLY A 170 -9.10 -15.79 8.78
CA GLY A 170 -8.21 -16.83 9.29
C GLY A 170 -7.10 -17.19 8.31
N SER A 171 -7.41 -17.23 7.01
CA SER A 171 -6.46 -17.56 5.94
C SER A 171 -5.26 -16.60 5.87
N THR A 172 -5.43 -15.33 6.29
CA THR A 172 -4.32 -14.37 6.37
C THR A 172 -3.28 -14.81 7.41
N TRP A 173 -3.74 -15.26 8.60
CA TRP A 173 -2.88 -15.76 9.65
C TRP A 173 -2.21 -17.09 9.29
N GLU A 174 -2.95 -18.02 8.69
CA GLU A 174 -2.40 -19.29 8.20
C GLU A 174 -1.30 -19.06 7.16
N SER A 175 -1.52 -18.12 6.24
CA SER A 175 -0.51 -17.71 5.24
C SER A 175 0.73 -17.11 5.90
N LEU A 176 0.55 -16.33 6.96
CA LEU A 176 1.65 -15.73 7.71
C LEU A 176 2.47 -16.77 8.47
N ILE A 177 1.79 -17.77 9.08
CA ILE A 177 2.44 -18.92 9.75
C ILE A 177 3.30 -19.68 8.73
N PHE A 178 2.75 -19.95 7.55
CA PHE A 178 3.49 -20.60 6.47
C PHE A 178 4.70 -19.77 6.04
N ALA A 179 4.53 -18.49 5.78
CA ALA A 179 5.60 -17.60 5.34
C ALA A 179 6.73 -17.51 6.39
N LYS A 180 6.36 -17.44 7.68
CA LYS A 180 7.32 -17.44 8.79
C LYS A 180 8.07 -18.78 8.88
N HIS A 181 7.35 -19.90 8.80
CA HIS A 181 7.95 -21.25 8.84
C HIS A 181 8.95 -21.44 7.69
N GLN A 182 8.57 -20.97 6.50
CA GLN A 182 9.43 -21.01 5.32
C GLN A 182 10.55 -19.96 5.32
N GLN A 183 10.61 -19.08 6.34
CA GLN A 183 11.60 -17.99 6.42
C GLN A 183 11.68 -17.16 5.13
N LEU A 184 10.53 -16.70 4.61
CA LEU A 184 10.45 -15.93 3.37
C LEU A 184 10.95 -14.50 3.59
N ALA A 185 12.27 -14.34 3.69
CA ALA A 185 12.92 -13.04 3.89
C ALA A 185 12.70 -12.05 2.72
N ASN A 186 12.28 -12.53 1.56
CA ASN A 186 11.93 -11.75 0.40
C ASN A 186 10.44 -11.34 0.36
N LEU A 187 9.66 -11.59 1.42
CA LEU A 187 8.26 -11.14 1.56
C LEU A 187 8.17 -9.93 2.49
N VAL A 188 7.54 -8.87 2.01
CA VAL A 188 7.16 -7.69 2.79
C VAL A 188 5.64 -7.60 2.79
N VAL A 189 5.02 -7.52 3.96
CA VAL A 189 3.58 -7.30 4.09
C VAL A 189 3.35 -5.95 4.75
N ILE A 190 2.60 -5.09 4.06
CA ILE A 190 2.21 -3.76 4.55
C ILE A 190 0.73 -3.81 4.89
N VAL A 191 0.38 -3.32 6.06
CA VAL A 191 -1.01 -3.18 6.51
C VAL A 191 -1.41 -1.72 6.43
N ASP A 192 -2.39 -1.39 5.59
CA ASP A 192 -3.08 -0.10 5.62
C ASP A 192 -4.03 -0.10 6.83
N GLN A 193 -3.55 0.44 7.96
CA GLN A 193 -4.28 0.48 9.22
C GLN A 193 -5.02 1.81 9.34
N ASN A 194 -6.21 1.89 8.71
CA ASN A 194 -7.07 3.06 8.74
C ASN A 194 -8.21 2.98 9.78
N GLY A 195 -8.35 1.87 10.50
CA GLY A 195 -9.30 1.68 11.59
C GLY A 195 -10.75 1.45 11.17
N LEU A 196 -11.07 1.40 9.87
CA LEU A 196 -12.44 1.27 9.37
C LEU A 196 -12.58 0.13 8.37
N GLN A 197 -13.54 -0.75 8.62
CA GLN A 197 -13.98 -1.81 7.71
C GLN A 197 -15.24 -1.40 6.93
N GLY A 198 -15.88 -2.35 6.25
CA GLY A 198 -17.15 -2.12 5.57
C GLY A 198 -18.36 -2.01 6.49
N PHE A 199 -18.28 -2.48 7.73
CA PHE A 199 -19.40 -2.59 8.67
C PHE A 199 -19.26 -1.71 9.91
N GLY A 200 -18.15 -1.01 10.08
CA GLY A 200 -17.87 -0.19 11.25
C GLY A 200 -16.38 -0.03 11.51
N THR A 201 -16.01 0.42 12.69
CA THR A 201 -14.61 0.46 13.11
C THR A 201 -14.07 -0.96 13.30
N THR A 202 -12.76 -1.13 13.11
CA THR A 202 -12.11 -2.44 13.34
C THR A 202 -12.31 -2.93 14.77
N SER A 203 -12.37 -2.01 15.74
CA SER A 203 -12.61 -2.36 17.16
C SER A 203 -14.03 -2.80 17.45
N GLU A 204 -15.04 -2.27 16.74
CA GLU A 204 -16.45 -2.66 16.92
C GLU A 204 -16.78 -3.96 16.21
N VAL A 205 -16.18 -4.21 15.04
CA VAL A 205 -16.48 -5.40 14.24
C VAL A 205 -15.78 -6.63 14.81
N ALA A 206 -14.45 -6.60 14.94
CA ALA A 206 -13.66 -7.63 15.63
C ALA A 206 -12.27 -7.06 15.96
N ASP A 207 -12.05 -6.73 17.21
CA ASP A 207 -10.85 -6.04 17.66
C ASP A 207 -9.60 -6.94 17.64
N LEU A 208 -8.63 -6.53 16.83
CA LEU A 208 -7.30 -7.14 16.75
C LEU A 208 -6.20 -6.25 17.36
N SER A 209 -6.58 -5.21 18.11
CA SER A 209 -5.59 -4.30 18.72
C SER A 209 -4.82 -4.98 19.87
N PRO A 210 -3.55 -4.66 20.07
CA PRO A 210 -2.66 -4.01 19.11
C PRO A 210 -2.16 -5.00 18.04
N LEU A 211 -2.45 -4.73 16.77
CA LEU A 211 -2.16 -5.65 15.66
C LEU A 211 -0.65 -5.89 15.48
N ALA A 212 0.16 -4.85 15.61
CA ALA A 212 1.62 -4.96 15.49
C ALA A 212 2.23 -5.93 16.51
N ASP A 213 1.70 -5.96 17.75
CA ASP A 213 2.21 -6.85 18.79
C ASP A 213 1.86 -8.31 18.50
N LYS A 214 0.72 -8.57 17.86
CA LYS A 214 0.39 -9.91 17.39
C LYS A 214 1.41 -10.42 16.37
N PHE A 215 1.82 -9.59 15.40
CA PHE A 215 2.89 -9.95 14.46
C PHE A 215 4.22 -10.21 15.18
N ARG A 216 4.58 -9.37 16.16
CA ARG A 216 5.77 -9.58 16.99
C ARG A 216 5.70 -10.89 17.77
N ALA A 217 4.52 -11.25 18.30
CA ALA A 217 4.29 -12.52 18.99
C ALA A 217 4.44 -13.75 18.08
N PHE A 218 4.17 -13.61 16.78
CA PHE A 218 4.51 -14.63 15.76
C PHE A 218 6.03 -14.69 15.46
N GLY A 219 6.84 -13.85 16.11
CA GLY A 219 8.28 -13.77 15.89
C GLY A 219 8.67 -13.09 14.59
N LEU A 220 7.84 -12.15 14.11
CA LEU A 220 8.09 -11.38 12.89
C LEU A 220 8.70 -10.01 13.22
N THR A 221 9.64 -9.59 12.40
CA THR A 221 10.11 -8.20 12.43
C THR A 221 8.99 -7.29 11.99
N THR A 222 8.60 -6.34 12.86
CA THR A 222 7.44 -5.49 12.64
C THR A 222 7.77 -4.04 12.94
N PHE A 223 7.55 -3.17 11.95
CA PHE A 223 7.64 -1.72 12.08
C PHE A 223 6.25 -1.08 12.03
N GLU A 224 6.09 0.00 12.76
CA GLU A 224 4.94 0.89 12.68
C GLU A 224 5.40 2.22 12.08
N VAL A 225 4.68 2.72 11.09
CA VAL A 225 5.01 3.95 10.37
C VAL A 225 3.76 4.80 10.17
N ASP A 226 3.95 6.09 9.96
CA ASP A 226 2.90 6.94 9.38
C ASP A 226 2.76 6.57 7.89
N GLY A 227 1.57 6.08 7.50
CA GLY A 227 1.28 5.64 6.14
C GLY A 227 1.10 6.80 5.15
N HIS A 228 1.12 8.04 5.62
CA HIS A 228 1.12 9.25 4.78
C HIS A 228 2.50 9.90 4.65
N ASP A 229 3.48 9.45 5.45
CA ASP A 229 4.88 9.87 5.28
C ASP A 229 5.60 9.01 4.22
N GLN A 230 5.56 9.47 2.97
CA GLN A 230 6.25 8.79 1.87
C GLN A 230 7.77 8.71 2.09
N THR A 231 8.36 9.59 2.91
CA THR A 231 9.79 9.52 3.24
C THR A 231 10.08 8.33 4.15
N ALA A 232 9.28 8.15 5.19
CA ALA A 232 9.38 6.97 6.06
C ALA A 232 9.13 5.67 5.28
N LEU A 233 8.11 5.66 4.40
CA LEU A 233 7.78 4.51 3.55
C LEU A 233 8.89 4.18 2.54
N SER A 234 9.59 5.18 2.00
CA SER A 234 10.71 4.94 1.08
C SER A 234 11.93 4.32 1.76
N CYS A 235 12.01 4.39 3.09
CA CYS A 235 13.07 3.79 3.90
C CYS A 235 12.75 2.35 4.32
N ILE A 236 11.76 1.68 3.71
CA ILE A 236 11.47 0.26 3.99
C ILE A 236 12.75 -0.55 3.84
N PRO A 237 13.21 -1.22 4.92
CA PRO A 237 14.48 -1.93 4.89
C PRO A 237 14.47 -3.03 3.82
N ASN A 238 15.65 -3.39 3.33
CA ASN A 238 15.75 -4.59 2.52
C ASN A 238 15.35 -5.78 3.40
N SER A 239 14.25 -6.44 3.05
CA SER A 239 13.66 -7.53 3.84
C SER A 239 14.61 -8.71 4.02
N THR A 240 15.52 -8.95 3.08
CA THR A 240 16.52 -10.04 3.17
C THR A 240 17.49 -9.90 4.35
N ALA A 241 17.53 -8.73 5.01
CA ALA A 241 18.29 -8.53 6.24
C ALA A 241 17.65 -9.21 7.48
N PHE A 242 16.41 -9.71 7.37
CA PHE A 242 15.67 -10.31 8.47
C PHE A 242 15.42 -11.80 8.25
N PRO A 243 15.32 -12.61 9.34
CA PRO A 243 15.16 -14.05 9.26
C PRO A 243 13.70 -14.47 8.96
N GLY A 244 13.03 -13.85 8.00
CA GLY A 244 11.66 -14.15 7.62
C GLY A 244 10.92 -12.93 7.09
N PRO A 245 9.59 -13.01 6.93
CA PRO A 245 8.79 -11.90 6.42
C PRO A 245 8.93 -10.62 7.24
N LEU A 246 8.92 -9.49 6.55
CA LEU A 246 8.88 -8.17 7.15
C LEU A 246 7.44 -7.67 7.20
N MET A 247 7.00 -7.23 8.37
CA MET A 247 5.68 -6.61 8.58
C MET A 247 5.82 -5.10 8.76
N ILE A 248 4.97 -4.33 8.08
CA ILE A 248 4.88 -2.89 8.23
C ILE A 248 3.43 -2.52 8.50
N VAL A 249 3.16 -1.98 9.66
CA VAL A 249 1.85 -1.44 10.00
C VAL A 249 1.88 0.06 9.71
N ALA A 250 1.27 0.44 8.60
CA ALA A 250 1.17 1.82 8.15
C ALA A 250 -0.14 2.42 8.69
N LYS A 251 -0.01 3.33 9.65
CA LYS A 251 -1.17 4.05 10.20
C LYS A 251 -1.63 5.09 9.20
N THR A 252 -2.90 5.02 8.81
CA THR A 252 -3.47 5.87 7.78
C THR A 252 -4.82 6.44 8.22
N ILE A 253 -5.33 7.35 7.41
CA ILE A 253 -6.67 7.94 7.57
C ILE A 253 -7.51 7.53 6.36
N LYS A 254 -8.62 6.85 6.57
CA LYS A 254 -9.57 6.55 5.48
C LYS A 254 -10.12 7.87 4.93
N GLY A 255 -10.03 8.09 3.62
CA GLY A 255 -10.45 9.34 2.99
C GLY A 255 -9.43 10.48 3.09
N HIS A 256 -8.15 10.18 3.36
CA HIS A 256 -7.10 11.16 3.64
C HIS A 256 -6.98 12.31 2.63
N GLY A 257 -7.01 13.54 3.15
CA GLY A 257 -6.87 14.78 2.39
C GLY A 257 -8.19 15.31 1.81
N VAL A 258 -9.33 14.72 2.20
CA VAL A 258 -10.67 15.22 1.86
C VAL A 258 -11.51 15.29 3.13
N SER A 259 -11.73 16.48 3.64
CA SER A 259 -12.25 16.73 5.00
C SER A 259 -13.56 16.01 5.32
N PHE A 260 -14.49 15.96 4.36
CA PHE A 260 -15.78 15.29 4.52
C PHE A 260 -15.70 13.76 4.32
N MET A 261 -14.54 13.21 3.90
CA MET A 261 -14.32 11.78 3.74
C MET A 261 -13.52 11.18 4.90
N GLU A 262 -12.72 11.97 5.59
CA GLU A 262 -11.81 11.48 6.61
C GLU A 262 -12.55 10.80 7.77
N ASN A 263 -12.13 9.55 8.04
CA ASN A 263 -12.70 8.70 9.10
C ASN A 263 -14.23 8.49 8.96
N ARG A 264 -14.76 8.48 7.74
CA ARG A 264 -16.18 8.26 7.47
C ARG A 264 -16.41 6.93 6.77
N LEU A 265 -17.31 6.13 7.35
CA LEU A 265 -17.66 4.80 6.85
C LEU A 265 -18.35 4.85 5.50
N GLU A 266 -19.15 5.87 5.25
CA GLU A 266 -19.95 6.05 4.04
C GLU A 266 -19.10 5.99 2.77
N TRP A 267 -17.86 6.47 2.83
CA TRP A 267 -16.93 6.46 1.70
C TRP A 267 -16.29 5.09 1.41
N HIS A 268 -16.78 4.07 2.13
CA HIS A 268 -16.56 2.69 1.69
C HIS A 268 -17.47 2.32 0.52
N TYR A 269 -18.67 2.91 0.42
CA TYR A 269 -19.70 2.49 -0.53
C TYR A 269 -20.19 3.60 -1.46
N LEU A 270 -20.23 4.84 -1.00
CA LEU A 270 -20.88 5.93 -1.74
C LEU A 270 -20.01 6.50 -2.86
N PRO A 271 -20.59 6.78 -4.03
CA PRO A 271 -19.98 7.64 -5.04
C PRO A 271 -20.10 9.12 -4.62
N MET A 272 -19.26 9.98 -5.19
CA MET A 272 -19.31 11.44 -5.00
C MET A 272 -20.43 12.08 -5.83
N THR A 273 -21.07 13.12 -5.27
CA THR A 273 -21.85 14.08 -6.07
C THR A 273 -20.91 15.06 -6.81
N ALA A 274 -21.45 15.86 -7.73
CA ALA A 274 -20.67 16.88 -8.43
C ALA A 274 -20.09 17.93 -7.45
N GLU A 275 -20.89 18.39 -6.51
CA GLU A 275 -20.48 19.35 -5.49
C GLU A 275 -19.38 18.79 -4.58
N GLN A 276 -19.49 17.53 -4.19
CA GLN A 276 -18.49 16.84 -3.39
C GLN A 276 -17.18 16.65 -4.17
N TYR A 277 -17.27 16.34 -5.46
CA TYR A 277 -16.09 16.24 -6.31
C TYR A 277 -15.36 17.58 -6.46
N GLU A 278 -16.11 18.67 -6.70
CA GLU A 278 -15.54 20.01 -6.78
C GLU A 278 -14.87 20.42 -5.47
N GLN A 279 -15.51 20.20 -4.33
CA GLN A 279 -14.95 20.46 -3.00
C GLN A 279 -13.65 19.63 -2.78
N ALA A 280 -13.69 18.33 -3.06
CA ALA A 280 -12.52 17.47 -2.91
C ALA A 280 -11.34 17.93 -3.78
N CYS A 281 -11.62 18.38 -5.01
CA CYS A 281 -10.58 18.92 -5.91
C CYS A 281 -9.94 20.21 -5.38
N VAL A 282 -10.69 21.06 -4.68
CA VAL A 282 -10.15 22.26 -4.01
C VAL A 282 -9.27 21.86 -2.84
N GLU A 283 -9.75 20.98 -1.97
CA GLU A 283 -9.04 20.57 -0.75
C GLU A 283 -7.70 19.87 -1.05
N VAL A 284 -7.64 19.02 -2.09
CA VAL A 284 -6.39 18.34 -2.48
C VAL A 284 -5.43 19.23 -3.29
N ALA A 285 -5.83 20.43 -3.65
CA ALA A 285 -5.00 21.39 -4.40
C ALA A 285 -4.16 22.30 -3.49
N ASP A 286 -4.60 22.48 -2.27
CA ASP A 286 -3.94 23.28 -1.23
C ASP A 286 -3.27 22.33 -0.23
N PRO A 287 -1.95 22.05 -0.39
CA PRO A 287 -1.22 21.17 0.54
C PRO A 287 -0.82 21.88 1.83
#